data_ec1e2f6b6f073a095250e370a5c6862f
#
_entry.id   ec1e2f6b6f073a095250e370a5c6862f
#
_cell.length_a   1.000
_cell.length_b   1.000
_cell.length_c   1.000
_cell.angle_alpha   90.00
_cell.angle_beta   90.00
_cell.angle_gamma   90.00
#
_symmetry.space_group_name_H-M   'P 1'
#
loop_
_entity.id
_entity.type
_entity.pdbx_description
1 polymer ?
#
loop_
_entity_poly.entity_id
_entity_poly.type
_entity_poly.pdbx_seq_one_letter_code
_entity_poly.pdbx_strand_id
1 'polypeptide(L)'
;LSDYAIIQETQCQRVSDGEFLPILNRCESANHILVIILPQLGDFDSLEYAWWLKRESQTLQDKGIAIRAVGIGDRVSGQKFCAYTQFPEDCLLIDPTAEIHKKLNLYRGLTLKVPGFSATQNSWLNLMLMCAGIGSPGTLAEVFRGYLGDRQAPQLIEEEEIIEAKPLPPIKGSFFNLAGGKNFQRPFELATLRLRNMTEVLSNWKTYVPNGAYLTQRGGTFLFDSEGNLLYKHQDKGILGFADQMNRPLSFLDK
;
A
#
# COMPACT_ATOMS: atom_id res chain seq x y z
N LEU A 1 -4.31 25.57 -2.13
CA LEU A 1 -5.40 24.66 -1.75
C LEU A 1 -4.92 23.75 -0.63
N SER A 2 -5.78 23.41 0.35
CA SER A 2 -5.50 22.39 1.35
C SER A 2 -5.50 21.00 0.71
N ASP A 3 -4.86 20.01 1.38
CA ASP A 3 -4.90 18.62 0.90
C ASP A 3 -6.33 18.11 0.76
N TYR A 4 -7.23 18.46 1.70
CA TYR A 4 -8.65 18.13 1.64
C TYR A 4 -9.32 18.67 0.37
N ALA A 5 -9.13 19.97 0.07
CA ALA A 5 -9.71 20.60 -1.12
C ALA A 5 -9.19 19.95 -2.40
N ILE A 6 -7.89 19.65 -2.48
CA ILE A 6 -7.30 18.94 -3.63
C ILE A 6 -7.96 17.59 -3.83
N ILE A 7 -8.13 16.80 -2.76
CA ILE A 7 -8.73 15.47 -2.79
C ILE A 7 -10.21 15.56 -3.17
N GLN A 8 -10.95 16.51 -2.58
CA GLN A 8 -12.38 16.71 -2.82
C GLN A 8 -12.70 17.10 -4.27
N GLU A 9 -11.86 17.97 -4.86
CA GLU A 9 -12.07 18.45 -6.25
C GLU A 9 -11.58 17.45 -7.31
N THR A 10 -10.75 16.47 -6.93
CA THR A 10 -10.20 15.52 -7.88
C THR A 10 -11.19 14.38 -8.15
N GLN A 11 -11.43 14.14 -9.45
CA GLN A 11 -12.24 13.02 -9.92
C GLN A 11 -11.34 11.90 -10.42
N CYS A 12 -11.70 10.67 -10.06
CA CYS A 12 -11.01 9.46 -10.50
C CYS A 12 -12.04 8.39 -10.90
N GLN A 13 -11.60 7.42 -11.68
CA GLN A 13 -12.46 6.31 -12.12
C GLN A 13 -12.60 5.27 -11.01
N ARG A 14 -13.84 4.96 -10.59
CA ARG A 14 -14.12 3.90 -9.62
C ARG A 14 -13.96 2.51 -10.25
N VAL A 15 -13.40 1.56 -9.50
CA VAL A 15 -13.12 0.21 -10.02
C VAL A 15 -14.38 -0.59 -10.26
N SER A 16 -15.36 -0.54 -9.36
CA SER A 16 -16.57 -1.39 -9.40
C SER A 16 -17.38 -1.21 -10.69
N ASP A 17 -17.64 0.01 -11.11
CA ASP A 17 -18.51 0.34 -12.25
C ASP A 17 -17.83 1.12 -13.36
N GLY A 18 -16.67 1.73 -13.09
CA GLY A 18 -15.93 2.55 -14.05
C GLY A 18 -16.41 3.99 -14.14
N GLU A 19 -17.31 4.43 -13.24
CA GLU A 19 -17.75 5.83 -13.19
C GLU A 19 -16.63 6.77 -12.75
N PHE A 20 -16.55 7.95 -13.37
CA PHE A 20 -15.71 9.05 -12.92
C PHE A 20 -16.46 9.87 -11.88
N LEU A 21 -15.90 9.96 -10.68
CA LEU A 21 -16.54 10.65 -9.56
C LEU A 21 -15.49 11.27 -8.62
N PRO A 22 -15.90 12.26 -7.79
CA PRO A 22 -15.02 12.82 -6.77
C PRO A 22 -14.49 11.74 -5.82
N ILE A 23 -13.22 11.84 -5.39
CA ILE A 23 -12.59 10.85 -4.49
C ILE A 23 -13.43 10.67 -3.21
N LEU A 24 -13.99 11.75 -2.66
CA LEU A 24 -14.77 11.72 -1.43
C LEU A 24 -16.27 11.42 -1.63
N ASN A 25 -16.68 10.95 -2.81
CA ASN A 25 -18.07 10.60 -3.07
C ASN A 25 -18.60 9.58 -2.05
N ARG A 26 -19.79 9.84 -1.49
CA ARG A 26 -20.45 9.04 -0.43
C ARG A 26 -19.67 8.95 0.88
N CYS A 27 -18.89 9.98 1.22
CA CYS A 27 -18.20 10.08 2.52
C CYS A 27 -18.86 11.09 3.45
N GLU A 28 -19.93 11.76 3.03
CA GLU A 28 -20.54 12.92 3.72
C GLU A 28 -21.11 12.59 5.12
N SER A 29 -21.47 11.33 5.35
CA SER A 29 -22.03 10.87 6.64
C SER A 29 -20.99 10.24 7.57
N ALA A 30 -19.72 10.18 7.16
CA ALA A 30 -18.69 9.54 7.96
C ALA A 30 -18.16 10.48 9.06
N ASN A 31 -17.88 9.92 10.24
CA ASN A 31 -17.23 10.68 11.32
C ASN A 31 -15.81 11.10 10.95
N HIS A 32 -15.11 10.21 10.24
CA HIS A 32 -13.76 10.44 9.73
C HIS A 32 -13.62 9.86 8.32
N ILE A 33 -12.72 10.43 7.55
CA ILE A 33 -12.43 9.96 6.19
C ILE A 33 -10.94 9.64 6.09
N LEU A 34 -10.64 8.36 5.86
CA LEU A 34 -9.28 7.86 5.60
C LEU A 34 -9.07 7.78 4.09
N VAL A 35 -8.20 8.65 3.58
CA VAL A 35 -7.80 8.65 2.17
C VAL A 35 -6.39 8.12 2.04
N ILE A 36 -6.24 7.08 1.22
CA ILE A 36 -4.95 6.43 0.96
C ILE A 36 -4.61 6.61 -0.50
N ILE A 37 -3.54 7.35 -0.77
CA ILE A 37 -2.99 7.48 -2.10
C ILE A 37 -1.91 6.42 -2.24
N LEU A 38 -2.25 5.34 -2.91
CA LEU A 38 -1.37 4.20 -3.12
C LEU A 38 -0.36 4.50 -4.25
N PRO A 39 0.85 3.96 -4.21
CA PRO A 39 1.72 3.87 -5.38
C PRO A 39 1.03 3.15 -6.55
N GLN A 40 1.77 2.52 -7.44
CA GLN A 40 1.16 1.60 -8.39
C GLN A 40 0.45 0.46 -7.66
N LEU A 41 -0.67 -0.02 -8.20
CA LEU A 41 -1.39 -1.16 -7.62
C LEU A 41 -0.54 -2.44 -7.61
N GLY A 42 0.46 -2.54 -8.50
CA GLY A 42 1.46 -3.60 -8.48
C GLY A 42 2.66 -3.32 -7.56
N ASP A 43 2.64 -2.26 -6.78
CA ASP A 43 3.65 -2.04 -5.75
C ASP A 43 3.37 -2.92 -4.53
N PHE A 44 4.40 -3.53 -3.97
CA PHE A 44 4.25 -4.44 -2.82
C PHE A 44 3.71 -3.73 -1.58
N ASP A 45 4.04 -2.43 -1.42
CA ASP A 45 3.50 -1.58 -0.36
C ASP A 45 1.98 -1.43 -0.48
N SER A 46 1.45 -1.31 -1.71
CA SER A 46 0.01 -1.21 -1.95
C SER A 46 -0.73 -2.47 -1.50
N LEU A 47 -0.17 -3.67 -1.80
CA LEU A 47 -0.76 -4.94 -1.39
C LEU A 47 -0.66 -5.15 0.13
N GLU A 48 0.49 -4.81 0.72
CA GLU A 48 0.70 -4.94 2.16
C GLU A 48 -0.22 -3.99 2.93
N TYR A 49 -0.37 -2.75 2.47
CA TYR A 49 -1.27 -1.79 3.11
C TYR A 49 -2.74 -2.25 3.03
N ALA A 50 -3.19 -2.75 1.87
CA ALA A 50 -4.54 -3.30 1.73
C ALA A 50 -4.78 -4.49 2.68
N TRP A 51 -3.78 -5.34 2.89
CA TRP A 51 -3.84 -6.43 3.87
C TRP A 51 -4.05 -5.90 5.30
N TRP A 52 -3.32 -4.85 5.70
CA TRP A 52 -3.50 -4.21 7.01
C TRP A 52 -4.90 -3.60 7.17
N LEU A 53 -5.41 -2.91 6.14
CA LEU A 53 -6.76 -2.33 6.15
C LEU A 53 -7.84 -3.40 6.29
N LYS A 54 -7.67 -4.54 5.61
CA LYS A 54 -8.57 -5.66 5.77
C LYS A 54 -8.53 -6.22 7.19
N ARG A 55 -7.35 -6.40 7.74
CA ARG A 55 -7.15 -6.91 9.10
C ARG A 55 -7.84 -6.03 10.14
N GLU A 56 -7.75 -4.71 9.98
CA GLU A 56 -8.33 -3.73 10.90
C GLU A 56 -9.74 -3.25 10.48
N SER A 57 -10.37 -3.94 9.53
CA SER A 57 -11.66 -3.51 8.95
C SER A 57 -12.77 -3.32 9.99
N GLN A 58 -12.83 -4.17 11.01
CA GLN A 58 -13.81 -4.04 12.09
C GLN A 58 -13.55 -2.78 12.92
N THR A 59 -12.31 -2.53 13.32
CA THR A 59 -11.89 -1.32 14.04
C THR A 59 -12.27 -0.05 13.27
N LEU A 60 -12.04 -0.05 11.96
CA LEU A 60 -12.38 1.08 11.08
C LEU A 60 -13.90 1.32 11.03
N GLN A 61 -14.69 0.25 10.93
CA GLN A 61 -16.15 0.33 10.95
C GLN A 61 -16.69 0.84 12.28
N ASP A 62 -16.20 0.28 13.40
CA ASP A 62 -16.63 0.66 14.76
C ASP A 62 -16.35 2.14 15.07
N LYS A 63 -15.29 2.69 14.48
CA LYS A 63 -14.93 4.12 14.57
C LYS A 63 -15.68 5.01 13.57
N GLY A 64 -16.51 4.46 12.69
CA GLY A 64 -17.24 5.21 11.68
C GLY A 64 -16.34 5.86 10.63
N ILE A 65 -15.24 5.21 10.27
CA ILE A 65 -14.25 5.71 9.31
C ILE A 65 -14.61 5.26 7.90
N ALA A 66 -14.91 6.19 7.01
CA ALA A 66 -15.02 5.90 5.58
C ALA A 66 -13.62 5.79 4.96
N ILE A 67 -13.40 4.76 4.13
CA ILE A 67 -12.12 4.55 3.45
C ILE A 67 -12.27 4.89 1.97
N ARG A 68 -11.27 5.59 1.42
CA ARG A 68 -11.06 5.77 -0.01
C ARG A 68 -9.59 5.50 -0.33
N ALA A 69 -9.35 4.71 -1.36
CA ALA A 69 -8.01 4.51 -1.90
C ALA A 69 -7.96 4.96 -3.36
N VAL A 70 -6.86 5.59 -3.74
CA VAL A 70 -6.57 5.93 -5.14
C VAL A 70 -5.24 5.29 -5.51
N GLY A 71 -5.23 4.45 -6.53
CA GLY A 71 -4.03 3.75 -6.99
C GLY A 71 -3.66 4.08 -8.44
N ILE A 72 -2.36 4.04 -8.74
CA ILE A 72 -1.88 4.15 -10.12
C ILE A 72 -2.11 2.81 -10.82
N GLY A 73 -2.89 2.84 -11.90
CA GLY A 73 -3.22 1.66 -12.69
C GLY A 73 -4.37 1.94 -13.65
N ASP A 74 -4.97 0.90 -14.17
CA ASP A 74 -6.22 0.94 -14.92
C ASP A 74 -7.31 0.14 -14.19
N ARG A 75 -8.51 0.11 -14.75
CA ARG A 75 -9.62 -0.61 -14.13
C ARG A 75 -9.35 -2.11 -13.99
N VAL A 76 -8.66 -2.72 -14.96
CA VAL A 76 -8.31 -4.15 -14.93
C VAL A 76 -7.32 -4.44 -13.80
N SER A 77 -6.30 -3.59 -13.63
CA SER A 77 -5.38 -3.69 -12.49
C SER A 77 -6.09 -3.49 -11.16
N GLY A 78 -7.06 -2.56 -11.10
CA GLY A 78 -7.88 -2.33 -9.91
C GLY A 78 -8.72 -3.55 -9.52
N GLN A 79 -9.40 -4.16 -10.47
CA GLN A 79 -10.18 -5.39 -10.25
C GLN A 79 -9.29 -6.55 -9.79
N LYS A 80 -8.12 -6.73 -10.42
CA LYS A 80 -7.15 -7.75 -10.02
C LYS A 80 -6.63 -7.51 -8.60
N PHE A 81 -6.33 -6.25 -8.25
CA PHE A 81 -5.91 -5.85 -6.91
C PHE A 81 -6.99 -6.16 -5.86
N CYS A 82 -8.23 -5.76 -6.10
CA CYS A 82 -9.36 -6.02 -5.20
C CYS A 82 -9.62 -7.52 -5.03
N ALA A 83 -9.59 -8.28 -6.13
CA ALA A 83 -9.77 -9.74 -6.08
C ALA A 83 -8.71 -10.44 -5.22
N TYR A 84 -7.45 -9.99 -5.29
CA TYR A 84 -6.36 -10.56 -4.51
C TYR A 84 -6.36 -10.11 -3.05
N THR A 85 -6.48 -8.79 -2.81
CA THR A 85 -6.39 -8.20 -1.47
C THR A 85 -7.70 -8.26 -0.69
N GLN A 86 -8.82 -8.50 -1.39
CA GLN A 86 -10.19 -8.37 -0.89
C GLN A 86 -10.52 -6.94 -0.42
N PHE A 87 -9.82 -5.95 -0.96
CA PHE A 87 -10.19 -4.55 -0.78
C PHE A 87 -11.48 -4.25 -1.54
N PRO A 88 -12.43 -3.49 -0.96
CA PRO A 88 -13.72 -3.22 -1.60
C PRO A 88 -13.56 -2.42 -2.90
N GLU A 89 -14.12 -2.93 -4.01
CA GLU A 89 -14.05 -2.26 -5.33
C GLU A 89 -14.70 -0.87 -5.35
N ASP A 90 -15.75 -0.68 -4.54
CA ASP A 90 -16.44 0.62 -4.39
C ASP A 90 -15.58 1.68 -3.68
N CYS A 91 -14.56 1.26 -2.94
CA CYS A 91 -13.65 2.14 -2.21
C CYS A 91 -12.34 2.42 -2.95
N LEU A 92 -12.08 1.72 -4.07
CA LEU A 92 -10.87 1.89 -4.88
C LEU A 92 -11.16 2.72 -6.14
N LEU A 93 -10.37 3.76 -6.32
CA LEU A 93 -10.37 4.61 -7.50
C LEU A 93 -9.02 4.51 -8.23
N ILE A 94 -9.02 4.82 -9.51
CA ILE A 94 -7.85 4.71 -10.40
C ILE A 94 -7.45 6.07 -10.93
N ASP A 95 -6.16 6.37 -10.82
CA ASP A 95 -5.49 7.51 -11.45
C ASP A 95 -4.32 7.01 -12.32
N PRO A 96 -4.51 6.72 -13.61
CA PRO A 96 -3.48 6.15 -14.48
C PRO A 96 -2.30 7.08 -14.76
N THR A 97 -2.43 8.35 -14.43
CA THR A 97 -1.45 9.41 -14.74
C THR A 97 -0.72 9.95 -13.52
N ALA A 98 -1.02 9.41 -12.33
CA ALA A 98 -0.51 9.89 -11.05
C ALA A 98 -0.75 11.40 -10.84
N GLU A 99 -1.90 11.91 -11.29
CA GLU A 99 -2.21 13.33 -11.20
C GLU A 99 -2.44 13.76 -9.75
N ILE A 100 -3.19 12.97 -8.98
CA ILE A 100 -3.40 13.25 -7.56
C ILE A 100 -2.08 13.24 -6.78
N HIS A 101 -1.14 12.36 -7.13
CA HIS A 101 0.19 12.32 -6.52
C HIS A 101 0.96 13.61 -6.75
N LYS A 102 0.87 14.16 -7.96
CA LYS A 102 1.51 15.45 -8.32
C LYS A 102 0.85 16.61 -7.59
N LYS A 103 -0.49 16.65 -7.54
CA LYS A 103 -1.25 17.71 -6.86
C LYS A 103 -0.96 17.75 -5.35
N LEU A 104 -0.80 16.59 -4.71
CA LEU A 104 -0.45 16.46 -3.29
C LEU A 104 1.07 16.53 -3.02
N ASN A 105 1.88 16.76 -4.05
CA ASN A 105 3.34 16.83 -3.97
C ASN A 105 3.97 15.60 -3.28
N LEU A 106 3.48 14.40 -3.61
CA LEU A 106 4.01 13.15 -3.08
C LEU A 106 5.35 12.79 -3.72
N TYR A 107 6.17 12.07 -3.00
CA TYR A 107 7.52 11.71 -3.43
C TYR A 107 7.52 10.85 -4.70
N ARG A 108 8.16 11.32 -5.75
CA ARG A 108 8.23 10.63 -7.05
C ARG A 108 9.23 9.48 -7.07
N GLY A 109 9.99 9.30 -6.00
CA GLY A 109 11.11 8.38 -5.96
C GLY A 109 12.31 8.88 -6.76
N LEU A 110 13.25 7.98 -7.02
CA LEU A 110 14.41 8.27 -7.85
C LEU A 110 14.00 8.50 -9.30
N THR A 111 14.68 9.46 -9.93
CA THR A 111 14.46 9.86 -11.32
C THR A 111 15.78 9.99 -12.09
N LEU A 112 16.77 9.15 -11.76
CA LEU A 112 18.07 9.14 -12.43
C LEU A 112 17.88 8.75 -13.91
N LYS A 113 18.62 9.42 -14.79
CA LYS A 113 18.64 9.14 -16.22
C LYS A 113 20.05 8.72 -16.62
N VAL A 114 20.20 7.49 -17.06
CA VAL A 114 21.47 6.97 -17.58
C VAL A 114 21.45 7.15 -19.09
N PRO A 115 22.47 7.81 -19.67
CA PRO A 115 22.60 7.94 -21.12
C PRO A 115 22.58 6.56 -21.80
N GLY A 116 21.82 6.43 -22.88
CA GLY A 116 21.69 5.18 -23.62
C GLY A 116 20.60 4.22 -23.11
N PHE A 117 20.02 4.47 -21.93
CA PHE A 117 18.91 3.66 -21.43
C PHE A 117 17.55 4.22 -21.92
N SER A 118 16.63 3.32 -22.27
CA SER A 118 15.23 3.68 -22.51
C SER A 118 14.55 4.19 -21.22
N ALA A 119 13.39 4.83 -21.36
CA ALA A 119 12.58 5.27 -20.21
C ALA A 119 12.25 4.11 -19.26
N THR A 120 11.86 2.96 -19.81
CA THR A 120 11.55 1.75 -19.04
C THR A 120 12.77 1.21 -18.30
N GLN A 121 13.94 1.15 -18.94
CA GLN A 121 15.18 0.72 -18.29
C GLN A 121 15.58 1.64 -17.14
N ASN A 122 15.46 2.96 -17.32
CA ASN A 122 15.71 3.93 -16.25
C ASN A 122 14.73 3.76 -15.09
N SER A 123 13.44 3.51 -15.35
CA SER A 123 12.45 3.27 -14.31
C SER A 123 12.76 2.01 -13.48
N TRP A 124 13.14 0.93 -14.15
CA TRP A 124 13.57 -0.30 -13.47
C TRP A 124 14.86 -0.11 -12.66
N LEU A 125 15.87 0.56 -13.23
CA LEU A 125 17.09 0.87 -12.50
C LEU A 125 16.79 1.66 -11.23
N ASN A 126 15.99 2.71 -11.33
CA ASN A 126 15.61 3.54 -10.19
C ASN A 126 14.86 2.74 -9.13
N LEU A 127 13.94 1.87 -9.53
CA LEU A 127 13.23 0.98 -8.61
C LEU A 127 14.22 0.04 -7.87
N MET A 128 15.15 -0.59 -8.59
CA MET A 128 16.16 -1.47 -8.00
C MET A 128 17.07 -0.74 -7.02
N LEU A 129 17.48 0.49 -7.33
CA LEU A 129 18.26 1.34 -6.44
C LEU A 129 17.47 1.67 -5.17
N MET A 130 16.17 1.98 -5.29
CA MET A 130 15.31 2.23 -4.14
C MET A 130 15.11 0.97 -3.28
N CYS A 131 14.98 -0.21 -3.89
CA CYS A 131 14.96 -1.48 -3.15
C CYS A 131 16.26 -1.73 -2.38
N ALA A 132 17.39 -1.24 -2.88
CA ALA A 132 18.69 -1.26 -2.19
C ALA A 132 18.87 -0.12 -1.17
N GLY A 133 17.83 0.68 -0.91
CA GLY A 133 17.85 1.78 0.06
C GLY A 133 18.33 3.13 -0.48
N ILE A 134 18.73 3.23 -1.75
CA ILE A 134 19.19 4.48 -2.34
C ILE A 134 17.98 5.35 -2.68
N GLY A 135 17.90 6.56 -2.09
CA GLY A 135 16.72 7.42 -2.22
C GLY A 135 15.44 6.82 -1.61
N SER A 136 15.58 5.87 -0.69
CA SER A 136 14.49 5.12 -0.09
C SER A 136 14.81 4.84 1.38
N PRO A 137 14.75 5.89 2.23
CA PRO A 137 15.11 5.79 3.65
C PRO A 137 14.21 4.81 4.37
N GLY A 138 14.78 4.02 5.28
CA GLY A 138 14.06 3.03 6.08
C GLY A 138 13.86 1.67 5.42
N THR A 139 13.97 1.54 4.09
CA THR A 139 13.73 0.29 3.35
C THR A 139 14.53 -0.89 3.90
N LEU A 140 15.84 -0.76 4.04
CA LEU A 140 16.68 -1.85 4.52
C LEU A 140 16.37 -2.21 5.98
N ALA A 141 16.13 -1.22 6.84
CA ALA A 141 15.77 -1.46 8.23
C ALA A 141 14.46 -2.27 8.33
N GLU A 142 13.48 -1.95 7.48
CA GLU A 142 12.20 -2.65 7.45
C GLU A 142 12.33 -4.08 6.88
N VAL A 143 13.18 -4.28 5.87
CA VAL A 143 13.53 -5.62 5.38
C VAL A 143 14.15 -6.46 6.49
N PHE A 144 15.15 -5.92 7.21
CA PHE A 144 15.79 -6.62 8.33
C PHE A 144 14.82 -6.91 9.47
N ARG A 145 13.90 -5.98 9.79
CA ARG A 145 12.84 -6.22 10.79
C ARG A 145 12.02 -7.46 10.44
N GLY A 146 11.67 -7.64 9.16
CA GLY A 146 10.94 -8.81 8.69
C GLY A 146 11.71 -10.12 8.90
N TYR A 147 13.03 -10.12 8.73
CA TYR A 147 13.87 -11.31 8.91
C TYR A 147 14.24 -11.60 10.37
N LEU A 148 14.38 -10.57 11.19
CA LEU A 148 14.75 -10.72 12.60
C LEU A 148 13.54 -11.00 13.50
N GLY A 149 12.34 -10.72 13.03
CA GLY A 149 11.13 -10.67 13.83
C GLY A 149 11.03 -9.39 14.66
N ASP A 150 9.86 -9.16 15.24
CA ASP A 150 9.60 -7.95 16.02
C ASP A 150 8.67 -8.28 17.21
N ARG A 151 9.19 -8.17 18.44
CA ARG A 151 8.43 -8.44 19.67
C ARG A 151 7.42 -7.33 20.01
N GLN A 152 7.51 -6.17 19.36
CA GLN A 152 6.60 -5.05 19.53
C GLN A 152 5.48 -5.04 18.47
N ALA A 153 5.64 -5.84 17.41
CA ALA A 153 4.63 -6.02 16.37
C ALA A 153 3.71 -7.20 16.69
N PRO A 154 2.42 -7.13 16.35
CA PRO A 154 1.51 -8.25 16.51
C PRO A 154 1.92 -9.42 15.61
N GLN A 155 1.56 -10.63 16.02
CA GLN A 155 1.65 -11.82 15.17
C GLN A 155 0.85 -11.58 13.88
N LEU A 156 1.44 -11.91 12.72
CA LEU A 156 0.85 -11.61 11.41
C LEU A 156 0.05 -12.77 10.84
N ILE A 157 0.50 -14.00 11.06
CA ILE A 157 -0.10 -15.22 10.50
C ILE A 157 -0.66 -16.07 11.65
N GLU A 158 -1.94 -16.38 11.60
CA GLU A 158 -2.59 -17.24 12.58
C GLU A 158 -2.06 -18.69 12.50
N GLU A 159 -2.12 -19.44 13.59
CA GLU A 159 -1.51 -20.77 13.66
C GLU A 159 -2.09 -21.77 12.65
N GLU A 160 -3.38 -21.68 12.39
CA GLU A 160 -4.09 -22.55 11.44
C GLU A 160 -4.08 -22.02 10.01
N GLU A 161 -3.62 -20.80 9.79
CA GLU A 161 -3.53 -20.20 8.47
C GLU A 161 -2.46 -20.90 7.63
N ILE A 162 -2.78 -21.14 6.33
CA ILE A 162 -1.83 -21.68 5.36
C ILE A 162 -1.45 -20.57 4.40
N ILE A 163 -0.15 -20.29 4.32
CA ILE A 163 0.42 -19.29 3.43
C ILE A 163 1.07 -19.98 2.24
N GLU A 164 0.61 -19.62 1.05
CA GLU A 164 1.23 -20.00 -0.22
C GLU A 164 2.10 -18.84 -0.73
N ALA A 165 3.39 -18.97 -0.64
CA ALA A 165 4.37 -17.97 -1.10
C ALA A 165 5.40 -18.64 -2.02
N LYS A 166 5.03 -18.88 -3.29
CA LYS A 166 5.94 -19.50 -4.27
C LYS A 166 7.29 -18.76 -4.34
N PRO A 167 8.41 -19.44 -4.51
CA PRO A 167 8.55 -20.88 -4.79
C PRO A 167 8.51 -21.79 -3.55
N LEU A 168 8.22 -21.26 -2.36
CA LEU A 168 8.15 -22.05 -1.15
C LEU A 168 6.93 -23.01 -1.17
N PRO A 169 7.01 -24.19 -0.53
CA PRO A 169 5.84 -25.01 -0.29
C PRO A 169 4.83 -24.27 0.60
N PRO A 170 3.54 -24.67 0.61
CA PRO A 170 2.58 -24.11 1.56
C PRO A 170 3.07 -24.25 3.00
N ILE A 171 3.05 -23.15 3.76
CA ILE A 171 3.55 -23.06 5.11
C ILE A 171 2.36 -22.86 6.05
N LYS A 172 2.20 -23.75 7.06
CA LYS A 172 1.22 -23.56 8.12
C LYS A 172 1.74 -22.53 9.13
N GLY A 173 0.88 -21.64 9.60
CA GLY A 173 1.26 -20.57 10.54
C GLY A 173 1.93 -21.06 11.82
N SER A 174 1.53 -22.26 12.31
CA SER A 174 2.19 -22.91 13.45
C SER A 174 3.68 -23.22 13.24
N PHE A 175 4.15 -23.31 11.98
CA PHE A 175 5.58 -23.47 11.66
C PHE A 175 6.44 -22.33 12.23
N PHE A 176 5.93 -21.12 12.19
CA PHE A 176 6.65 -19.94 12.70
C PHE A 176 6.86 -19.95 14.22
N ASN A 177 6.11 -20.79 14.97
CA ASN A 177 6.32 -20.97 16.41
C ASN A 177 7.69 -21.57 16.73
N LEU A 178 8.27 -22.34 15.79
CA LEU A 178 9.62 -22.92 15.94
C LEU A 178 10.70 -21.84 15.99
N ALA A 179 10.44 -20.66 15.42
CA ALA A 179 11.37 -19.55 15.34
C ALA A 179 10.92 -18.36 16.19
N GLY A 180 10.69 -18.57 17.49
CA GLY A 180 10.53 -17.46 18.42
C GLY A 180 9.30 -17.47 19.33
N GLY A 181 8.28 -18.28 19.07
CA GLY A 181 7.08 -18.38 19.93
C GLY A 181 5.85 -17.64 19.37
N LYS A 182 4.90 -17.26 20.25
CA LYS A 182 3.56 -16.79 19.89
C LYS A 182 3.35 -15.31 20.27
N ASN A 183 2.27 -14.72 19.71
CA ASN A 183 1.73 -13.39 20.04
C ASN A 183 2.59 -12.20 19.61
N PHE A 184 3.60 -12.38 18.77
CA PHE A 184 4.39 -11.31 18.18
C PHE A 184 4.85 -11.71 16.77
N GLN A 185 5.34 -10.74 15.98
CA GLN A 185 5.86 -11.01 14.65
C GLN A 185 7.13 -11.85 14.72
N ARG A 186 7.03 -13.10 14.28
CA ARG A 186 8.11 -14.09 14.30
C ARG A 186 9.08 -13.87 13.14
N PRO A 187 10.34 -14.29 13.26
CA PRO A 187 11.28 -14.25 12.15
C PRO A 187 10.69 -14.88 10.88
N PHE A 188 10.97 -14.31 9.76
CA PHE A 188 10.49 -14.70 8.41
C PHE A 188 8.99 -14.57 8.16
N GLU A 189 8.16 -14.29 9.16
CA GLU A 189 6.71 -14.17 9.00
C GLU A 189 6.33 -13.03 8.05
N LEU A 190 6.84 -11.83 8.31
CA LEU A 190 6.63 -10.67 7.42
C LEU A 190 7.28 -10.89 6.04
N ALA A 191 8.49 -11.46 6.00
CA ALA A 191 9.17 -11.77 4.75
C ALA A 191 8.38 -12.77 3.90
N THR A 192 7.72 -13.75 4.51
CA THR A 192 6.87 -14.71 3.81
C THR A 192 5.63 -14.05 3.21
N LEU A 193 4.97 -13.15 3.96
CA LEU A 193 3.84 -12.37 3.43
C LEU A 193 4.26 -11.48 2.25
N ARG A 194 5.41 -10.80 2.37
CA ARG A 194 5.96 -9.97 1.29
C ARG A 194 6.35 -10.81 0.06
N LEU A 195 6.94 -12.00 0.26
CA LEU A 195 7.23 -12.93 -0.84
C LEU A 195 5.96 -13.37 -1.56
N ARG A 196 4.88 -13.66 -0.83
CA ARG A 196 3.58 -13.97 -1.42
C ARG A 196 3.07 -12.83 -2.31
N ASN A 197 3.09 -11.59 -1.82
CA ASN A 197 2.68 -10.41 -2.57
C ASN A 197 3.57 -10.20 -3.81
N MET A 198 4.89 -10.35 -3.65
CA MET A 198 5.85 -10.25 -4.74
C MET A 198 5.57 -11.30 -5.83
N THR A 199 5.31 -12.55 -5.45
CA THR A 199 5.00 -13.63 -6.39
C THR A 199 3.70 -13.34 -7.16
N GLU A 200 2.67 -12.87 -6.48
CA GLU A 200 1.39 -12.49 -7.12
C GLU A 200 1.61 -11.40 -8.18
N VAL A 201 2.30 -10.33 -7.81
CA VAL A 201 2.54 -9.21 -8.74
C VAL A 201 3.43 -9.62 -9.90
N LEU A 202 4.55 -10.30 -9.65
CA LEU A 202 5.48 -10.69 -10.71
C LEU A 202 4.86 -11.71 -11.69
N SER A 203 4.01 -12.61 -11.20
CA SER A 203 3.29 -13.57 -12.05
C SER A 203 2.22 -12.89 -12.90
N ASN A 204 1.72 -11.73 -12.50
CA ASN A 204 0.67 -10.97 -13.17
C ASN A 204 1.12 -9.55 -13.54
N TRP A 205 2.42 -9.35 -13.77
CA TRP A 205 3.06 -8.05 -13.89
C TRP A 205 2.34 -7.09 -14.84
N LYS A 206 2.04 -7.56 -16.06
CA LYS A 206 1.41 -6.72 -17.10
C LYS A 206 0.00 -6.24 -16.70
N THR A 207 -0.70 -7.00 -15.86
CA THR A 207 -2.02 -6.65 -15.35
C THR A 207 -1.90 -5.60 -14.24
N TYR A 208 -0.97 -5.79 -13.29
CA TYR A 208 -0.81 -4.88 -12.17
C TYR A 208 -0.12 -3.56 -12.54
N VAL A 209 0.77 -3.60 -13.54
CA VAL A 209 1.60 -2.45 -13.95
C VAL A 209 1.43 -2.19 -15.46
N PRO A 210 0.28 -1.65 -15.87
CA PRO A 210 0.03 -1.33 -17.27
C PRO A 210 0.96 -0.22 -17.80
N ASN A 211 1.45 0.65 -16.92
CA ASN A 211 2.38 1.73 -17.25
C ASN A 211 3.57 1.78 -16.28
N GLY A 212 4.74 1.35 -16.74
CA GLY A 212 5.97 1.35 -15.94
C GLY A 212 6.60 2.74 -15.68
N ALA A 213 6.01 3.83 -16.14
CA ALA A 213 6.56 5.18 -15.93
C ALA A 213 6.52 5.64 -14.45
N TYR A 214 5.71 4.98 -13.64
CA TYR A 214 5.46 5.35 -12.23
C TYR A 214 5.99 4.34 -11.21
N LEU A 215 6.94 3.48 -11.59
CA LEU A 215 7.48 2.41 -10.72
C LEU A 215 8.07 2.93 -9.40
N THR A 216 8.60 4.14 -9.40
CA THR A 216 9.21 4.76 -8.22
C THR A 216 8.27 5.70 -7.47
N GLN A 217 7.08 6.01 -8.02
CA GLN A 217 6.13 6.91 -7.37
C GLN A 217 5.72 6.35 -6.02
N ARG A 218 5.78 7.18 -4.98
CA ARG A 218 5.36 6.83 -3.62
C ARG A 218 4.01 7.44 -3.31
N GLY A 219 3.36 6.90 -2.31
CA GLY A 219 2.02 7.26 -1.88
C GLY A 219 1.95 8.16 -0.66
N GLY A 220 0.80 8.13 0.00
CA GLY A 220 0.58 8.83 1.27
C GLY A 220 -0.79 8.52 1.87
N THR A 221 -0.91 8.77 3.17
CA THR A 221 -2.11 8.53 3.97
C THR A 221 -2.59 9.83 4.59
N PHE A 222 -3.89 10.08 4.53
CA PHE A 222 -4.54 11.28 5.06
C PHE A 222 -5.78 10.87 5.86
N LEU A 223 -5.90 11.35 7.08
CA LEU A 223 -7.11 11.20 7.89
C LEU A 223 -7.72 12.58 8.12
N PHE A 224 -8.99 12.72 7.81
CA PHE A 224 -9.76 13.94 8.01
C PHE A 224 -10.92 13.67 8.96
N ASP A 225 -11.35 14.70 9.69
CA ASP A 225 -12.64 14.70 10.37
C ASP A 225 -13.80 15.00 9.41
N SER A 226 -15.03 15.03 9.95
CA SER A 226 -16.25 15.33 9.18
C SER A 226 -16.29 16.76 8.61
N GLU A 227 -15.49 17.68 9.16
CA GLU A 227 -15.38 19.07 8.69
C GLU A 227 -14.28 19.26 7.64
N GLY A 228 -13.49 18.21 7.35
CA GLY A 228 -12.36 18.24 6.42
C GLY A 228 -11.06 18.76 7.06
N ASN A 229 -10.98 18.85 8.39
CA ASN A 229 -9.73 19.16 9.08
C ASN A 229 -8.79 17.95 9.03
N LEU A 230 -7.53 18.19 8.74
CA LEU A 230 -6.50 17.15 8.67
C LEU A 230 -6.09 16.72 10.08
N LEU A 231 -6.37 15.47 10.45
CA LEU A 231 -6.02 14.87 11.73
C LEU A 231 -4.68 14.12 11.68
N TYR A 232 -4.40 13.48 10.55
CA TYR A 232 -3.15 12.75 10.33
C TYR A 232 -2.72 12.83 8.87
N LYS A 233 -1.41 12.92 8.65
CA LYS A 233 -0.79 12.86 7.34
C LYS A 233 0.53 12.11 7.41
N HIS A 234 0.67 11.12 6.54
CA HIS A 234 1.94 10.48 6.24
C HIS A 234 2.22 10.57 4.75
N GLN A 235 3.47 10.82 4.38
CA GLN A 235 3.92 10.79 2.99
C GLN A 235 5.07 9.79 2.88
N ASP A 236 4.89 8.77 2.04
CA ASP A 236 5.89 7.74 1.83
C ASP A 236 7.16 8.37 1.25
N LYS A 237 8.29 8.09 1.87
CA LYS A 237 9.61 8.58 1.41
C LYS A 237 10.47 7.47 0.81
N GLY A 238 9.99 6.23 0.85
CA GLY A 238 10.72 5.07 0.37
C GLY A 238 9.83 3.86 0.16
N ILE A 239 10.43 2.79 -0.34
CA ILE A 239 9.80 1.46 -0.43
C ILE A 239 9.72 0.87 0.98
N LEU A 240 8.62 0.18 1.30
CA LEU A 240 8.32 -0.30 2.65
C LEU A 240 8.28 0.84 3.67
N GLY A 241 7.69 1.97 3.28
CA GLY A 241 7.61 3.18 4.08
C GLY A 241 6.21 3.83 4.08
N PHE A 242 5.14 3.05 3.88
CA PHE A 242 3.77 3.56 3.76
C PHE A 242 3.13 3.98 5.09
N ALA A 243 3.83 3.85 6.21
CA ALA A 243 3.38 4.29 7.53
C ALA A 243 4.54 4.79 8.40
N ASP A 244 4.25 5.64 9.39
CA ASP A 244 5.23 6.09 10.37
C ASP A 244 5.78 4.94 11.22
N GLN A 245 4.91 3.97 11.52
CA GLN A 245 5.23 2.76 12.28
C GLN A 245 4.86 1.52 11.46
N MET A 246 5.82 0.98 10.73
CA MET A 246 5.59 -0.18 9.87
C MET A 246 5.22 -1.47 10.62
N ASN A 247 5.49 -1.54 11.91
CA ASN A 247 5.05 -2.65 12.76
C ASN A 247 3.58 -2.54 13.21
N ARG A 248 3.00 -1.34 13.17
CA ARG A 248 1.59 -1.04 13.45
C ARG A 248 1.11 0.10 12.55
N PRO A 249 0.94 -0.15 11.24
CA PRO A 249 0.71 0.90 10.25
C PRO A 249 -0.51 1.79 10.50
N LEU A 250 -1.52 1.27 11.17
CA LEU A 250 -2.75 2.00 11.50
C LEU A 250 -2.80 2.52 12.95
N SER A 251 -1.66 2.53 13.67
CA SER A 251 -1.60 3.00 15.07
C SER A 251 -1.99 4.46 15.27
N PHE A 252 -2.00 5.28 14.22
CA PHE A 252 -2.50 6.65 14.28
C PHE A 252 -4.02 6.72 14.55
N LEU A 253 -4.75 5.62 14.36
CA LEU A 253 -6.19 5.52 14.69
C LEU A 253 -6.44 5.33 16.19
N ASP A 254 -5.42 5.03 16.99
CA ASP A 254 -5.53 4.82 18.44
C ASP A 254 -5.40 6.13 19.23
N LYS A 255 -5.14 7.22 18.53
CA LYS A 255 -5.02 8.58 19.08
C LYS A 255 -6.34 9.32 18.94
#